data_5b329c0bce7893340ca076091393e288
#
_entry.id   5b329c0bce7893340ca076091393e288
#
_cell.length_a   1.000
_cell.length_b   1.000
_cell.length_c   1.000
_cell.angle_alpha   90.00
_cell.angle_beta   90.00
_cell.angle_gamma   90.00
#
_symmetry.space_group_name_H-M   'P 1'
#
loop_
_entity.id
_entity.type
_entity.pdbx_description
1 polymer ?
#
loop_
_entity_poly.entity_id
_entity_poly.type
_entity_poly.pdbx_seq_one_letter_code
_entity_poly.pdbx_strand_id
1 'polypeptide(L)'
;DRRLSIKNAPAFAILGEPVTLTLRIEDSGAAPTDVDRVEVDISVDGDAPQRFSVPLDRDIELPVTLPHSGRNVIQFSVPMAEGELTDRNNAALVQINGVRDRLRVLLVSGEPHPGGRTWRNLLKSDASVDLVHFTILRPPEKQDGVPVSELSLIAFPTRELFLEKVEDFDLIIFDRYQRRGILPSLYLENVADYVRKGGAVLVAAGPDYASADSIYRSPLAEVLPASPTARVVDEAYAPVVSELGARHPVTAGLP
;
A
#
# COMPACT_ATOMS: atom_id res chain seq x y z
N ASP A 1 15.75 38.55 7.86
CA ASP A 1 15.69 37.30 7.12
C ASP A 1 14.93 36.27 7.97
N ARG A 2 13.83 35.75 7.43
CA ARG A 2 13.00 34.70 8.08
C ARG A 2 13.46 33.37 7.60
N ARG A 3 13.57 32.39 8.52
CA ARG A 3 14.01 31.02 8.18
C ARG A 3 13.14 30.00 8.87
N LEU A 4 12.60 29.07 8.09
CA LEU A 4 11.89 27.89 8.57
C LEU A 4 12.84 26.68 8.52
N SER A 5 12.98 25.97 9.62
CA SER A 5 13.81 24.76 9.72
C SER A 5 13.06 23.64 10.42
N ILE A 6 13.24 22.42 9.92
CA ILE A 6 12.75 21.21 10.58
C ILE A 6 13.87 20.69 11.46
N LYS A 7 13.62 20.66 12.79
CA LYS A 7 14.60 20.21 13.78
C LYS A 7 14.53 18.71 14.00
N ASN A 8 13.30 18.15 13.96
CA ASN A 8 13.08 16.73 14.10
C ASN A 8 11.87 16.28 13.27
N ALA A 9 12.05 15.21 12.51
CA ALA A 9 10.98 14.51 11.82
C ALA A 9 11.34 13.03 11.71
N PRO A 10 10.44 12.10 12.06
CA PRO A 10 10.69 10.69 11.90
C PRO A 10 10.63 10.27 10.43
N ALA A 11 11.36 9.23 10.06
CA ALA A 11 11.34 8.70 8.71
C ALA A 11 10.06 7.90 8.39
N PHE A 12 9.35 7.42 9.42
CA PHE A 12 8.09 6.67 9.32
C PHE A 12 7.18 6.96 10.50
N ALA A 13 5.88 6.75 10.31
CA ALA A 13 4.87 6.84 11.36
C ALA A 13 3.73 5.85 11.12
N ILE A 14 3.08 5.42 12.20
CA ILE A 14 1.93 4.50 12.13
C ILE A 14 0.70 5.28 11.69
N LEU A 15 -0.03 4.73 10.73
CA LEU A 15 -1.28 5.33 10.24
C LEU A 15 -2.30 5.44 11.36
N GLY A 16 -2.96 6.61 11.42
CA GLY A 16 -3.97 6.88 12.44
C GLY A 16 -3.40 7.30 13.79
N GLU A 17 -2.09 7.18 14.00
CA GLU A 17 -1.43 7.69 15.19
C GLU A 17 -0.79 9.06 14.91
N PRO A 18 -0.90 10.03 15.86
CA PRO A 18 -0.24 11.30 15.73
C PRO A 18 1.27 11.14 15.90
N VAL A 19 2.04 11.70 15.00
CA VAL A 19 3.49 11.80 15.10
C VAL A 19 3.89 13.26 15.30
N THR A 20 4.83 13.51 16.19
CA THR A 20 5.27 14.87 16.51
C THR A 20 6.44 15.28 15.62
N LEU A 21 6.26 16.36 14.88
CA LEU A 21 7.32 17.08 14.17
C LEU A 21 7.79 18.27 14.99
N THR A 22 9.07 18.57 14.96
CA THR A 22 9.61 19.76 15.60
C THR A 22 10.11 20.73 14.54
N LEU A 23 9.50 21.90 14.51
CA LEU A 23 9.84 23.02 13.62
C LEU A 23 10.44 24.15 14.41
N ARG A 24 11.21 25.01 13.73
CA ARG A 24 11.64 26.30 14.25
C ARG A 24 11.60 27.35 13.16
N ILE A 25 11.02 28.50 13.51
CA ILE A 25 10.97 29.66 12.64
C ILE A 25 11.76 30.77 13.36
N GLU A 26 12.78 31.30 12.71
CA GLU A 26 13.70 32.28 13.26
C GLU A 26 13.68 33.53 12.40
N ASP A 27 13.58 34.68 13.03
CA ASP A 27 13.76 35.95 12.39
C ASP A 27 15.12 36.56 12.76
N SER A 28 15.83 37.12 11.78
CA SER A 28 17.16 37.66 11.95
C SER A 28 17.37 38.93 11.10
N GLY A 29 18.31 39.77 11.50
CA GLY A 29 18.68 40.98 10.75
C GLY A 29 17.60 42.07 10.77
N ALA A 30 17.09 42.47 9.61
CA ALA A 30 16.12 43.56 9.46
C ALA A 30 14.64 43.15 9.68
N ALA A 31 14.39 41.90 10.10
CA ALA A 31 13.03 41.47 10.40
C ALA A 31 12.43 42.27 11.58
N PRO A 32 11.11 42.55 11.60
CA PRO A 32 10.47 43.27 12.68
C PRO A 32 10.66 42.56 14.03
N THR A 33 11.10 43.26 15.04
CA THR A 33 11.37 42.69 16.39
C THR A 33 10.16 42.70 17.32
N ASP A 34 9.05 43.28 16.88
CA ASP A 34 7.78 43.36 17.60
C ASP A 34 6.79 42.25 17.26
N VAL A 35 7.15 41.37 16.33
CA VAL A 35 6.33 40.23 15.93
C VAL A 35 6.78 39.00 16.72
N ASP A 36 5.91 38.49 17.56
CA ASP A 36 6.15 37.28 18.37
C ASP A 36 5.51 36.00 17.79
N ARG A 37 4.66 36.15 16.77
CA ARG A 37 3.95 35.04 16.12
C ARG A 37 3.92 35.23 14.60
N VAL A 38 3.91 34.10 13.89
CA VAL A 38 3.82 34.07 12.43
C VAL A 38 2.81 33.01 12.01
N GLU A 39 2.21 33.17 10.84
CA GLU A 39 1.36 32.18 10.22
C GLU A 39 2.22 31.16 9.45
N VAL A 40 2.00 29.87 9.69
CA VAL A 40 2.58 28.77 8.92
C VAL A 40 1.48 28.07 8.14
N ASP A 41 1.69 27.90 6.87
CA ASP A 41 0.84 27.10 5.99
C ASP A 41 1.43 25.69 5.90
N ILE A 42 0.59 24.68 6.14
CA ILE A 42 0.95 23.27 6.14
C ILE A 42 0.10 22.55 5.10
N SER A 43 0.74 21.93 4.12
CA SER A 43 0.10 21.11 3.09
C SER A 43 0.65 19.68 3.14
N VAL A 44 -0.21 18.68 2.99
CA VAL A 44 0.15 17.28 2.87
C VAL A 44 -0.18 16.85 1.45
N ASP A 45 0.79 16.23 0.76
CA ASP A 45 0.68 15.69 -0.61
C ASP A 45 0.13 16.66 -1.67
N GLY A 46 0.25 17.98 -1.41
CA GLY A 46 -0.24 19.01 -2.31
C GLY A 46 -1.70 19.42 -2.10
N ASP A 47 -2.35 18.92 -1.05
CA ASP A 47 -3.69 19.34 -0.67
C ASP A 47 -3.72 20.83 -0.26
N ALA A 48 -4.93 21.36 -0.13
CA ALA A 48 -5.15 22.74 0.30
C ALA A 48 -4.46 22.99 1.66
N PRO A 49 -3.61 24.06 1.76
CA PRO A 49 -2.85 24.29 2.97
C PRO A 49 -3.76 24.69 4.14
N GLN A 50 -3.43 24.17 5.31
CA GLN A 50 -4.02 24.59 6.57
C GLN A 50 -3.11 25.62 7.24
N ARG A 51 -3.69 26.69 7.78
CA ARG A 51 -2.97 27.80 8.36
C ARG A 51 -3.02 27.80 9.88
N PHE A 52 -1.85 27.96 10.50
CA PHE A 52 -1.69 27.98 11.95
C PHE A 52 -0.83 29.17 12.38
N SER A 53 -1.24 29.83 13.47
CA SER A 53 -0.42 30.86 14.09
C SER A 53 0.53 30.26 15.11
N VAL A 54 1.82 30.44 14.93
CA VAL A 54 2.87 29.82 15.74
C VAL A 54 3.85 30.85 16.31
N PRO A 55 4.48 30.62 17.47
CA PRO A 55 5.47 31.53 18.02
C PRO A 55 6.77 31.49 17.21
N LEU A 56 7.48 32.64 17.18
CA LEU A 56 8.82 32.77 16.64
C LEU A 56 9.91 32.39 17.65
N ASP A 57 11.10 32.10 17.16
CA ASP A 57 12.35 31.90 17.91
C ASP A 57 12.32 30.79 18.98
N ARG A 58 11.38 29.88 18.88
CA ARG A 58 11.30 28.71 19.75
C ARG A 58 10.92 27.44 18.96
N ASP A 59 11.22 26.29 19.52
CA ASP A 59 10.84 25.04 18.95
C ASP A 59 9.33 24.82 19.09
N ILE A 60 8.70 24.39 17.99
CA ILE A 60 7.26 24.19 17.88
C ILE A 60 7.04 22.71 17.66
N GLU A 61 6.33 22.06 18.57
CA GLU A 61 5.89 20.69 18.43
C GLU A 61 4.54 20.64 17.72
N LEU A 62 4.52 19.97 16.57
CA LEU A 62 3.35 19.84 15.73
C LEU A 62 2.93 18.37 15.64
N PRO A 63 1.79 17.97 16.21
CA PRO A 63 1.25 16.65 15.97
C PRO A 63 0.64 16.58 14.57
N VAL A 64 1.07 15.59 13.77
CA VAL A 64 0.57 15.34 12.42
C VAL A 64 0.11 13.89 12.34
N THR A 65 -1.07 13.66 11.75
CA THR A 65 -1.55 12.30 11.42
C THR A 65 -1.44 12.10 9.93
N LEU A 66 -0.79 11.00 9.51
CA LEU A 66 -0.60 10.72 8.09
C LEU A 66 -1.91 10.22 7.47
N PRO A 67 -2.31 10.75 6.29
CA PRO A 67 -3.57 10.38 5.64
C PRO A 67 -3.54 9.00 5.00
N HIS A 68 -2.36 8.53 4.52
CA HIS A 68 -2.27 7.25 3.81
C HIS A 68 -0.94 6.51 4.04
N SER A 69 -0.93 5.22 3.71
CA SER A 69 0.29 4.40 3.71
C SER A 69 1.21 4.80 2.56
N GLY A 70 2.49 4.48 2.73
CA GLY A 70 3.53 4.87 1.79
C GLY A 70 4.03 6.29 2.03
N ARG A 71 4.56 6.91 1.01
CA ARG A 71 5.25 8.20 1.11
C ARG A 71 4.25 9.35 1.22
N ASN A 72 4.27 10.06 2.35
CA ASN A 72 3.57 11.32 2.56
C ASN A 72 4.57 12.47 2.51
N VAL A 73 4.27 13.51 1.79
CA VAL A 73 5.10 14.71 1.63
C VAL A 73 4.42 15.87 2.34
N ILE A 74 5.02 16.35 3.41
CA ILE A 74 4.50 17.47 4.19
C ILE A 74 5.33 18.71 3.87
N GLN A 75 4.67 19.74 3.38
CA GLN A 75 5.26 21.01 3.05
C GLN A 75 4.84 22.06 4.08
N PHE A 76 5.81 22.81 4.55
CA PHE A 76 5.64 23.96 5.44
C PHE A 76 6.07 25.21 4.70
N SER A 77 5.32 26.30 4.84
CA SER A 77 5.73 27.59 4.31
C SER A 77 5.27 28.73 5.23
N VAL A 78 6.09 29.76 5.30
CA VAL A 78 5.79 30.98 6.04
C VAL A 78 5.87 32.17 5.11
N PRO A 79 5.06 33.23 5.33
CA PRO A 79 5.11 34.43 4.52
C PRO A 79 6.45 35.17 4.72
N MET A 80 6.84 35.86 3.68
CA MET A 80 8.01 36.71 3.65
C MET A 80 7.92 37.79 4.73
N ALA A 81 8.99 38.05 5.45
CA ALA A 81 9.07 39.16 6.40
C ALA A 81 9.31 40.49 5.66
N GLU A 82 8.89 41.60 6.27
CA GLU A 82 9.13 42.90 5.68
C GLU A 82 10.64 43.21 5.60
N GLY A 83 11.11 43.60 4.41
CA GLY A 83 12.54 43.86 4.15
C GLY A 83 13.39 42.62 3.86
N GLU A 84 12.77 41.46 3.76
CA GLU A 84 13.46 40.21 3.39
C GLU A 84 13.85 40.19 1.91
N LEU A 85 15.04 39.70 1.60
CA LEU A 85 15.57 39.68 0.22
C LEU A 85 15.24 38.40 -0.56
N THR A 86 14.85 37.34 0.13
CA THR A 86 14.56 36.02 -0.47
C THR A 86 13.60 35.22 0.39
N ASP A 87 12.71 34.48 -0.25
CA ASP A 87 11.74 33.57 0.38
C ASP A 87 12.18 32.12 0.35
N ARG A 88 13.37 31.80 -0.19
CA ARG A 88 13.83 30.42 -0.42
C ARG A 88 14.01 29.61 0.86
N ASN A 89 14.27 30.26 1.99
CA ASN A 89 14.42 29.66 3.30
C ASN A 89 13.13 29.72 4.15
N ASN A 90 12.04 30.20 3.56
CA ASN A 90 10.73 30.31 4.18
C ASN A 90 9.86 29.06 3.96
N ALA A 91 10.39 28.06 3.28
CA ALA A 91 9.71 26.79 3.05
C ALA A 91 10.62 25.61 3.42
N ALA A 92 10.00 24.58 3.94
CA ALA A 92 10.65 23.31 4.22
C ALA A 92 9.74 22.14 3.86
N LEU A 93 10.34 21.01 3.51
CA LEU A 93 9.64 19.80 3.08
C LEU A 93 10.19 18.62 3.87
N VAL A 94 9.29 17.76 4.33
CA VAL A 94 9.63 16.47 4.96
C VAL A 94 8.87 15.35 4.28
N GLN A 95 9.52 14.20 4.16
CA GLN A 95 8.91 12.95 3.71
C GLN A 95 8.82 12.00 4.89
N ILE A 96 7.60 11.49 5.15
CA ILE A 96 7.36 10.49 6.19
C ILE A 96 6.66 9.30 5.55
N ASN A 97 7.19 8.10 5.77
CA ASN A 97 6.56 6.90 5.27
C ASN A 97 5.48 6.42 6.25
N GLY A 98 4.22 6.46 5.82
CA GLY A 98 3.10 5.93 6.57
C GLY A 98 3.11 4.40 6.56
N VAL A 99 3.20 3.78 7.73
CA VAL A 99 3.18 2.32 7.89
C VAL A 99 1.92 1.92 8.65
N ARG A 100 1.35 0.76 8.31
CA ARG A 100 0.24 0.19 9.07
C ARG A 100 0.79 -0.63 10.22
N ASP A 101 0.10 -0.60 11.33
CA ASP A 101 0.43 -1.44 12.51
C ASP A 101 0.33 -2.92 12.15
N ARG A 102 -0.66 -3.28 11.30
CA ARG A 102 -0.84 -4.63 10.78
C ARG A 102 -0.96 -4.62 9.26
N LEU A 103 -0.22 -5.51 8.61
CA LEU A 103 -0.32 -5.73 7.17
C LEU A 103 -1.61 -6.48 6.85
N ARG A 104 -2.47 -5.89 6.03
CA ARG A 104 -3.71 -6.53 5.57
C ARG A 104 -3.43 -7.35 4.33
N VAL A 105 -3.60 -8.66 4.44
CA VAL A 105 -3.33 -9.62 3.36
C VAL A 105 -4.64 -10.28 2.92
N LEU A 106 -4.94 -10.20 1.63
CA LEU A 106 -6.03 -10.95 1.01
C LEU A 106 -5.45 -12.21 0.34
N LEU A 107 -5.81 -13.38 0.85
CA LEU A 107 -5.45 -14.67 0.26
C LEU A 107 -6.65 -15.25 -0.49
N VAL A 108 -6.52 -15.35 -1.81
CA VAL A 108 -7.51 -15.95 -2.71
C VAL A 108 -7.01 -17.30 -3.17
N SER A 109 -7.50 -18.39 -2.58
CA SER A 109 -7.13 -19.76 -2.94
C SER A 109 -8.10 -20.32 -3.97
N GLY A 110 -7.57 -20.84 -5.07
CA GLY A 110 -8.35 -21.46 -6.14
C GLY A 110 -8.89 -22.83 -5.75
N GLU A 111 -8.03 -23.83 -5.67
CA GLU A 111 -8.42 -25.18 -5.25
C GLU A 111 -7.80 -25.54 -3.90
N PRO A 112 -8.51 -26.34 -3.08
CA PRO A 112 -7.92 -26.86 -1.86
C PRO A 112 -6.69 -27.72 -2.15
N HIS A 113 -5.55 -27.35 -1.62
CA HIS A 113 -4.30 -28.11 -1.73
C HIS A 113 -3.44 -27.91 -0.46
N PRO A 114 -2.43 -28.77 -0.22
CA PRO A 114 -1.60 -28.68 0.99
C PRO A 114 -0.90 -27.31 1.16
N GLY A 115 -0.47 -26.69 0.06
CA GLY A 115 0.16 -25.37 0.06
C GLY A 115 -0.77 -24.25 0.56
N GLY A 116 -2.08 -24.33 0.28
CA GLY A 116 -3.05 -23.36 0.80
C GLY A 116 -3.15 -23.36 2.32
N ARG A 117 -2.97 -24.52 2.97
CA ARG A 117 -2.87 -24.62 4.44
C ARG A 117 -1.58 -23.98 4.95
N THR A 118 -0.49 -24.15 4.22
CA THR A 118 0.80 -23.55 4.56
C THR A 118 0.73 -22.02 4.51
N TRP A 119 0.17 -21.46 3.44
CA TRP A 119 -0.08 -20.00 3.33
C TRP A 119 -0.91 -19.49 4.50
N ARG A 120 -2.05 -20.13 4.76
CA ARG A 120 -2.92 -19.74 5.86
C ARG A 120 -2.23 -19.80 7.22
N ASN A 121 -1.52 -20.87 7.49
CA ASN A 121 -0.85 -21.05 8.78
C ASN A 121 0.29 -20.03 8.96
N LEU A 122 1.11 -19.82 7.90
CA LEU A 122 2.19 -18.86 7.90
C LEU A 122 1.66 -17.44 8.20
N LEU A 123 0.67 -16.99 7.43
CA LEU A 123 0.13 -15.64 7.56
C LEU A 123 -0.64 -15.42 8.88
N LYS A 124 -1.32 -16.46 9.40
CA LYS A 124 -2.02 -16.37 10.69
C LYS A 124 -1.11 -16.47 11.90
N SER A 125 0.07 -17.05 11.76
CA SER A 125 1.04 -17.16 12.87
C SER A 125 1.75 -15.84 13.16
N ASP A 126 1.73 -14.91 12.23
CA ASP A 126 2.32 -13.59 12.39
C ASP A 126 1.30 -12.62 12.98
N ALA A 127 1.57 -12.09 14.17
CA ALA A 127 0.69 -11.15 14.87
C ALA A 127 0.59 -9.78 14.14
N SER A 128 1.55 -9.47 13.27
CA SER A 128 1.54 -8.24 12.45
C SER A 128 0.75 -8.38 11.14
N VAL A 129 0.12 -9.55 10.90
CA VAL A 129 -0.70 -9.79 9.70
C VAL A 129 -2.18 -9.91 10.05
N ASP A 130 -2.99 -9.11 9.38
CA ASP A 130 -4.46 -9.22 9.36
C ASP A 130 -4.87 -9.96 8.06
N LEU A 131 -5.21 -11.25 8.20
CA LEU A 131 -5.48 -12.12 7.07
C LEU A 131 -6.98 -12.22 6.76
N VAL A 132 -7.35 -11.80 5.56
CA VAL A 132 -8.64 -12.15 4.92
C VAL A 132 -8.39 -13.32 3.96
N HIS A 133 -8.99 -14.46 4.22
CA HIS A 133 -8.78 -15.67 3.40
C HIS A 133 -10.08 -16.12 2.75
N PHE A 134 -10.00 -16.29 1.43
CA PHE A 134 -11.08 -16.81 0.59
C PHE A 134 -10.63 -18.06 -0.17
N THR A 135 -11.38 -19.16 -0.03
CA THR A 135 -11.12 -20.39 -0.77
C THR A 135 -12.32 -20.72 -1.66
N ILE A 136 -12.06 -20.96 -2.93
CA ILE A 136 -13.07 -21.38 -3.89
C ILE A 136 -13.28 -22.90 -3.74
N LEU A 137 -14.30 -23.27 -2.99
CA LEU A 137 -14.59 -24.66 -2.66
C LEU A 137 -15.43 -25.39 -3.72
N ARG A 138 -16.21 -24.66 -4.54
CA ARG A 138 -17.05 -25.25 -5.61
C ARG A 138 -17.04 -24.38 -6.87
N PRO A 139 -16.89 -24.98 -8.05
CA PRO A 139 -17.24 -24.32 -9.29
C PRO A 139 -18.77 -24.08 -9.31
N PRO A 140 -19.23 -22.92 -9.84
CA PRO A 140 -20.66 -22.63 -9.97
C PRO A 140 -21.42 -23.60 -10.90
N GLU A 141 -20.71 -24.45 -11.63
CA GLU A 141 -21.26 -25.36 -12.66
C GLU A 141 -21.84 -26.67 -12.13
N LYS A 142 -21.59 -27.04 -10.88
CA LYS A 142 -22.31 -28.16 -10.26
C LYS A 142 -23.67 -27.71 -9.77
N GLN A 143 -24.63 -27.66 -10.68
CA GLN A 143 -26.04 -27.54 -10.39
C GLN A 143 -26.56 -28.87 -9.81
N ASP A 144 -26.47 -29.05 -8.52
CA ASP A 144 -27.12 -30.18 -7.82
C ASP A 144 -28.63 -29.88 -7.58
N GLY A 145 -29.28 -29.11 -8.48
CA GLY A 145 -30.71 -28.85 -8.45
C GLY A 145 -31.24 -28.00 -7.27
N VAL A 146 -30.35 -27.55 -6.39
CA VAL A 146 -30.70 -26.70 -5.25
C VAL A 146 -30.36 -25.24 -5.58
N PRO A 147 -31.31 -24.30 -5.50
CA PRO A 147 -31.06 -22.89 -5.72
C PRO A 147 -29.91 -22.39 -4.82
N VAL A 148 -29.02 -21.57 -5.36
CA VAL A 148 -27.86 -20.99 -4.63
C VAL A 148 -28.31 -20.21 -3.38
N SER A 149 -29.56 -19.72 -3.36
CA SER A 149 -30.19 -19.02 -2.23
C SER A 149 -30.50 -19.94 -1.03
N GLU A 150 -30.64 -21.25 -1.23
CA GLU A 150 -30.91 -22.21 -0.14
C GLU A 150 -29.62 -22.80 0.44
N LEU A 151 -28.51 -22.73 -0.29
CA LEU A 151 -27.18 -23.01 0.22
C LEU A 151 -26.68 -21.73 0.93
N SER A 152 -27.20 -21.43 2.10
CA SER A 152 -26.77 -20.27 2.92
C SER A 152 -25.36 -20.45 3.49
N LEU A 153 -24.41 -20.70 2.62
CA LEU A 153 -23.02 -20.33 2.81
C LEU A 153 -22.98 -18.83 2.70
N ILE A 154 -22.54 -18.15 3.74
CA ILE A 154 -22.26 -16.71 3.76
C ILE A 154 -21.54 -16.37 2.45
N ALA A 155 -22.23 -15.70 1.53
CA ALA A 155 -21.65 -15.30 0.27
C ALA A 155 -20.45 -14.41 0.60
N PHE A 156 -19.27 -14.85 0.22
CA PHE A 156 -18.06 -14.07 0.45
C PHE A 156 -18.24 -12.70 -0.23
N PRO A 157 -17.97 -11.58 0.46
CA PRO A 157 -18.27 -10.23 -0.02
C PRO A 157 -17.29 -9.80 -1.12
N THR A 158 -17.27 -10.53 -2.24
CA THR A 158 -16.34 -10.26 -3.36
C THR A 158 -16.46 -8.85 -3.88
N ARG A 159 -17.70 -8.32 -3.97
CA ARG A 159 -17.92 -6.95 -4.40
C ARG A 159 -17.23 -5.95 -3.49
N GLU A 160 -17.49 -6.04 -2.19
CA GLU A 160 -16.90 -5.14 -1.20
C GLU A 160 -15.36 -5.18 -1.25
N LEU A 161 -14.78 -6.37 -1.32
CA LEU A 161 -13.32 -6.54 -1.29
C LEU A 161 -12.63 -6.07 -2.57
N PHE A 162 -13.22 -6.34 -3.75
CA PHE A 162 -12.57 -6.07 -5.03
C PHE A 162 -13.01 -4.78 -5.72
N LEU A 163 -14.12 -4.15 -5.30
CA LEU A 163 -14.56 -2.86 -5.83
C LEU A 163 -14.37 -1.70 -4.85
N GLU A 164 -14.59 -1.96 -3.55
CA GLU A 164 -14.67 -0.88 -2.57
C GLU A 164 -13.43 -0.80 -1.67
N LYS A 165 -12.80 -1.96 -1.38
CA LYS A 165 -11.72 -2.08 -0.38
C LYS A 165 -10.43 -2.70 -0.91
N VAL A 166 -10.26 -2.81 -2.22
CA VAL A 166 -9.05 -3.40 -2.79
C VAL A 166 -7.78 -2.64 -2.38
N GLU A 167 -7.88 -1.33 -2.25
CA GLU A 167 -6.78 -0.44 -1.85
C GLU A 167 -6.45 -0.50 -0.35
N ASP A 168 -7.32 -1.12 0.46
CA ASP A 168 -7.06 -1.34 1.88
C ASP A 168 -6.05 -2.46 2.16
N PHE A 169 -5.77 -3.31 1.18
CA PHE A 169 -4.82 -4.40 1.32
C PHE A 169 -3.39 -3.95 1.01
N ASP A 170 -2.44 -4.48 1.77
CA ASP A 170 -1.00 -4.30 1.51
C ASP A 170 -0.46 -5.38 0.56
N LEU A 171 -1.10 -6.56 0.55
CA LEU A 171 -0.75 -7.67 -0.34
C LEU A 171 -1.99 -8.48 -0.71
N ILE A 172 -2.13 -8.79 -1.99
CA ILE A 172 -3.12 -9.74 -2.52
C ILE A 172 -2.39 -10.97 -3.04
N ILE A 173 -2.74 -12.15 -2.54
CA ILE A 173 -2.15 -13.43 -2.96
C ILE A 173 -3.19 -14.23 -3.72
N PHE A 174 -2.90 -14.57 -4.97
CA PHE A 174 -3.65 -15.56 -5.73
C PHE A 174 -2.90 -16.90 -5.69
N ASP A 175 -3.45 -17.87 -4.94
CA ASP A 175 -2.87 -19.18 -4.78
C ASP A 175 -3.62 -20.19 -5.66
N ARG A 176 -3.00 -20.71 -6.72
CA ARG A 176 -3.58 -21.62 -7.72
C ARG A 176 -4.95 -21.17 -8.21
N TYR A 177 -5.11 -19.88 -8.43
CA TYR A 177 -6.37 -19.32 -8.88
C TYR A 177 -6.65 -19.64 -10.34
N GLN A 178 -7.87 -20.11 -10.63
CA GLN A 178 -8.42 -20.34 -11.95
C GLN A 178 -9.62 -19.43 -12.22
N ARG A 179 -9.76 -18.95 -13.45
CA ARG A 179 -10.89 -18.13 -13.88
C ARG A 179 -12.13 -18.98 -14.14
N ARG A 180 -12.82 -19.37 -13.12
CA ARG A 180 -14.07 -20.17 -13.22
C ARG A 180 -15.34 -19.32 -13.08
N GLY A 181 -15.30 -18.04 -13.48
CA GLY A 181 -16.45 -17.14 -13.43
C GLY A 181 -16.85 -16.63 -12.03
N ILE A 182 -16.07 -16.96 -10.99
CA ILE A 182 -16.38 -16.53 -9.61
C ILE A 182 -16.02 -15.07 -9.38
N LEU A 183 -14.85 -14.66 -9.86
CA LEU A 183 -14.46 -13.24 -9.88
C LEU A 183 -14.68 -12.70 -11.30
N PRO A 184 -15.60 -11.75 -11.50
CA PRO A 184 -15.77 -11.03 -12.76
C PRO A 184 -14.48 -10.36 -13.22
N SER A 185 -14.31 -10.18 -14.54
CA SER A 185 -13.14 -9.51 -15.12
C SER A 185 -12.91 -8.12 -14.54
N LEU A 186 -13.99 -7.38 -14.23
CA LEU A 186 -13.93 -6.07 -13.59
C LEU A 186 -13.17 -6.08 -12.25
N TYR A 187 -13.32 -7.15 -11.45
CA TYR A 187 -12.60 -7.24 -10.18
C TYR A 187 -11.10 -7.43 -10.39
N LEU A 188 -10.73 -8.22 -11.41
CA LEU A 188 -9.33 -8.43 -11.77
C LEU A 188 -8.72 -7.19 -12.44
N GLU A 189 -9.53 -6.36 -13.11
CA GLU A 189 -9.13 -5.06 -13.61
C GLU A 189 -8.80 -4.09 -12.46
N ASN A 190 -9.67 -4.01 -11.45
CA ASN A 190 -9.40 -3.20 -10.26
C ASN A 190 -8.13 -3.65 -9.51
N VAL A 191 -7.85 -4.95 -9.48
CA VAL A 191 -6.58 -5.45 -8.92
C VAL A 191 -5.40 -5.03 -9.77
N ALA A 192 -5.52 -5.02 -11.11
CA ALA A 192 -4.47 -4.50 -12.00
C ALA A 192 -4.23 -3.00 -11.77
N ASP A 193 -5.30 -2.22 -11.59
CA ASP A 193 -5.19 -0.78 -11.26
C ASP A 193 -4.56 -0.56 -9.88
N TYR A 194 -4.91 -1.38 -8.89
CA TYR A 194 -4.27 -1.38 -7.58
C TYR A 194 -2.74 -1.59 -7.71
N VAL A 195 -2.30 -2.54 -8.55
CA VAL A 195 -0.85 -2.76 -8.79
C VAL A 195 -0.21 -1.56 -9.49
N ARG A 196 -0.87 -0.94 -10.48
CA ARG A 196 -0.36 0.26 -11.17
C ARG A 196 -0.19 1.46 -10.21
N LYS A 197 -1.02 1.52 -9.18
CA LYS A 197 -0.94 2.53 -8.11
C LYS A 197 0.11 2.20 -7.04
N GLY A 198 0.82 1.08 -7.14
CA GLY A 198 1.89 0.68 -6.22
C GLY A 198 1.53 -0.43 -5.24
N GLY A 199 0.34 -1.02 -5.36
CA GLY A 199 -0.07 -2.18 -4.57
C GLY A 199 0.71 -3.46 -4.93
N ALA A 200 0.74 -4.43 -4.01
CA ALA A 200 1.49 -5.66 -4.19
C ALA A 200 0.57 -6.87 -4.47
N VAL A 201 0.89 -7.61 -5.53
CA VAL A 201 0.22 -8.88 -5.88
C VAL A 201 1.25 -9.99 -6.01
N LEU A 202 0.96 -11.12 -5.39
CA LEU A 202 1.74 -12.36 -5.54
C LEU A 202 0.85 -13.43 -6.18
N VAL A 203 1.31 -14.03 -7.27
CA VAL A 203 0.66 -15.17 -7.90
C VAL A 203 1.48 -16.43 -7.63
N ALA A 204 0.98 -17.27 -6.73
CA ALA A 204 1.51 -18.60 -6.50
C ALA A 204 0.94 -19.55 -7.57
N ALA A 205 1.67 -19.66 -8.69
CA ALA A 205 1.25 -20.38 -9.85
C ALA A 205 1.25 -21.91 -9.62
N GLY A 206 0.25 -22.59 -10.18
CA GLY A 206 0.21 -24.03 -10.32
C GLY A 206 0.15 -24.46 -11.80
N PRO A 207 -0.12 -25.74 -12.11
CA PRO A 207 -0.28 -26.21 -13.49
C PRO A 207 -1.35 -25.45 -14.27
N ASP A 208 -2.37 -24.95 -13.57
CA ASP A 208 -3.47 -24.19 -14.14
C ASP A 208 -3.05 -22.85 -14.72
N TYR A 209 -1.89 -22.32 -14.33
CA TYR A 209 -1.34 -21.10 -14.92
C TYR A 209 -1.04 -21.25 -16.41
N ALA A 210 -0.77 -22.48 -16.86
CA ALA A 210 -0.56 -22.81 -18.28
C ALA A 210 -1.87 -23.12 -19.05
N SER A 211 -3.01 -23.17 -18.37
CA SER A 211 -4.30 -23.58 -18.96
C SER A 211 -5.06 -22.43 -19.63
N ALA A 212 -6.21 -22.76 -20.26
CA ALA A 212 -7.14 -21.79 -20.81
C ALA A 212 -7.77 -20.90 -19.73
N ASP A 213 -7.92 -21.42 -18.51
CA ASP A 213 -8.52 -20.74 -17.36
C ASP A 213 -7.49 -19.99 -16.51
N SER A 214 -6.28 -19.82 -17.03
CA SER A 214 -5.20 -19.11 -16.36
C SER A 214 -5.60 -17.69 -15.97
N ILE A 215 -5.21 -17.26 -14.77
CA ILE A 215 -5.32 -15.86 -14.32
C ILE A 215 -4.57 -14.92 -15.27
N TYR A 216 -3.53 -15.36 -15.95
CA TYR A 216 -2.82 -14.58 -16.97
C TYR A 216 -3.73 -14.18 -18.15
N ARG A 217 -4.81 -14.91 -18.41
CA ARG A 217 -5.79 -14.56 -19.46
C ARG A 217 -6.88 -13.60 -18.95
N SER A 218 -6.53 -12.74 -18.02
CA SER A 218 -7.37 -11.71 -17.44
C SER A 218 -6.67 -10.34 -17.55
N PRO A 219 -7.31 -9.23 -17.16
CA PRO A 219 -6.66 -7.92 -17.11
C PRO A 219 -5.37 -7.88 -16.29
N LEU A 220 -5.16 -8.81 -15.35
CA LEU A 220 -3.91 -8.93 -14.60
C LEU A 220 -2.68 -9.25 -15.48
N ALA A 221 -2.85 -9.75 -16.70
CA ALA A 221 -1.74 -10.03 -17.60
C ALA A 221 -0.80 -8.84 -17.82
N GLU A 222 -1.35 -7.62 -17.77
CA GLU A 222 -0.58 -6.39 -18.00
C GLU A 222 0.39 -6.04 -16.87
N VAL A 223 0.14 -6.56 -15.68
CA VAL A 223 0.95 -6.27 -14.48
C VAL A 223 1.72 -7.49 -13.97
N LEU A 224 1.52 -8.66 -14.58
CA LEU A 224 2.25 -9.87 -14.22
C LEU A 224 3.62 -9.94 -14.93
N PRO A 225 4.69 -10.36 -14.24
CA PRO A 225 6.06 -10.30 -14.77
C PRO A 225 6.35 -11.33 -15.86
N ALA A 226 5.53 -12.38 -15.99
CA ALA A 226 5.79 -13.47 -16.91
C ALA A 226 4.52 -14.09 -17.49
N SER A 227 4.54 -14.38 -18.79
CA SER A 227 3.49 -15.13 -19.48
C SER A 227 3.72 -16.63 -19.39
N PRO A 228 2.65 -17.46 -19.29
CA PRO A 228 2.79 -18.89 -19.34
C PRO A 228 3.20 -19.35 -20.74
N THR A 229 4.08 -20.35 -20.81
CA THR A 229 4.49 -20.98 -22.08
C THR A 229 3.46 -21.99 -22.60
N ALA A 230 2.34 -22.19 -21.91
CA ALA A 230 1.34 -23.25 -22.12
C ALA A 230 1.93 -24.66 -22.04
N ARG A 231 3.11 -24.81 -21.46
CA ARG A 231 3.80 -26.08 -21.24
C ARG A 231 3.98 -26.33 -19.74
N VAL A 232 3.58 -27.49 -19.29
CA VAL A 232 3.85 -27.97 -17.92
C VAL A 232 5.01 -28.95 -17.99
N VAL A 233 6.00 -28.75 -17.15
CA VAL A 233 7.15 -29.66 -16.98
C VAL A 233 6.88 -30.48 -15.73
N ASP A 234 6.75 -31.81 -15.90
CA ASP A 234 6.48 -32.77 -14.83
C ASP A 234 7.78 -33.45 -14.40
N GLU A 235 8.76 -32.63 -14.03
CA GLU A 235 10.07 -33.07 -13.56
C GLU A 235 10.42 -32.36 -12.24
N ALA A 236 11.16 -33.07 -11.40
CA ALA A 236 11.69 -32.40 -10.18
C ALA A 236 12.71 -31.35 -10.58
N TYR A 237 12.59 -30.14 -10.00
CA TYR A 237 13.51 -29.05 -10.22
C TYR A 237 13.84 -28.33 -8.91
N ALA A 238 15.00 -27.71 -8.85
CA ALA A 238 15.39 -26.78 -7.79
C ALA A 238 15.46 -25.37 -8.40
N PRO A 239 14.62 -24.42 -7.92
CA PRO A 239 14.72 -23.05 -8.38
C PRO A 239 16.04 -22.42 -7.92
N VAL A 240 16.65 -21.59 -8.79
CA VAL A 240 17.88 -20.88 -8.48
C VAL A 240 17.63 -19.39 -8.68
N VAL A 241 18.11 -18.58 -7.74
CA VAL A 241 18.03 -17.11 -7.84
C VAL A 241 18.96 -16.65 -8.97
N SER A 242 18.44 -15.91 -9.94
CA SER A 242 19.22 -15.32 -11.01
C SER A 242 20.12 -14.19 -10.51
N GLU A 243 21.12 -13.77 -11.29
CA GLU A 243 21.97 -12.61 -10.96
C GLU A 243 21.15 -11.33 -10.73
N LEU A 244 20.07 -11.13 -11.48
CA LEU A 244 19.14 -10.03 -11.29
C LEU A 244 18.33 -10.20 -10.00
N GLY A 245 17.85 -11.41 -9.73
CA GLY A 245 17.11 -11.75 -8.52
C GLY A 245 17.94 -11.56 -7.26
N ALA A 246 19.24 -11.85 -7.29
CA ALA A 246 20.14 -11.63 -6.15
C ALA A 246 20.25 -10.15 -5.74
N ARG A 247 19.92 -9.22 -6.64
CA ARG A 247 19.90 -7.77 -6.40
C ARG A 247 18.50 -7.22 -6.14
N HIS A 248 17.46 -8.03 -6.34
CA HIS A 248 16.08 -7.59 -6.17
C HIS A 248 15.66 -7.71 -4.70
N PRO A 249 15.01 -6.69 -4.09
CA PRO A 249 14.64 -6.69 -2.66
C PRO A 249 13.82 -7.89 -2.20
N VAL A 250 12.97 -8.44 -3.09
CA VAL A 250 12.09 -9.59 -2.77
C VAL A 250 12.84 -10.91 -2.75
N THR A 251 13.91 -11.05 -3.54
CA THR A 251 14.61 -12.32 -3.74
C THR A 251 16.07 -12.30 -3.26
N ALA A 252 16.58 -11.13 -2.85
CA ALA A 252 17.90 -11.01 -2.24
C ALA A 252 17.96 -11.81 -0.93
N GLY A 253 18.97 -12.67 -0.80
CA GLY A 253 19.17 -13.51 0.36
C GLY A 253 18.37 -14.82 0.39
N LEU A 254 17.59 -15.13 -0.65
CA LEU A 254 17.06 -16.48 -0.85
C LEU A 254 18.20 -17.46 -1.21
N PRO A 255 18.12 -18.74 -0.76
CA PRO A 255 19.14 -19.76 -1.04
C PRO A 255 19.22 -20.12 -2.53
#